data_5d69d7f6e5048bd923f95db341252513
#
_entry.id   5d69d7f6e5048bd923f95db341252513
#
_cell.length_a   1.000
_cell.length_b   1.000
_cell.length_c   1.000
_cell.angle_alpha   90.00
_cell.angle_beta   90.00
_cell.angle_gamma   90.00
#
_symmetry.space_group_name_H-M   'P 1'
#
loop_
_entity.id
_entity.type
_entity.pdbx_description
1 polymer ?
#
loop_
_entity_poly.entity_id
_entity_poly.type
_entity_poly.pdbx_seq_one_letter_code
_entity_poly.pdbx_strand_id
1 'polypeptide(L)'
;MLASARLPDGSLASRAKAVSEIMRSARAEGIATGAGGITDPSSAERASVIVSTNAGLAAGYASYAAANTLGARAAFPAQELVRVEPREVERDWPARWKAAGGKIYGGRMAALLGDPVWTAISRFGVPYPPFDYNSGMGVVAVDYDEAVSIGLINEGWTPPERSPLQDFNATLEDELEFKGRDDPGW
;
A
#
# COMPACT_ATOMS: atom_id res chain seq x y z
N MET A 1 11.35 -11.09 4.78
CA MET A 1 11.93 -11.67 3.53
C MET A 1 11.75 -10.62 2.43
N LEU A 2 12.82 -10.07 1.88
CA LEU A 2 12.75 -9.07 0.80
C LEU A 2 12.44 -9.81 -0.50
N ALA A 3 11.32 -9.46 -1.14
CA ALA A 3 11.01 -9.91 -2.47
C ALA A 3 12.13 -9.47 -3.42
N SER A 4 12.73 -10.41 -4.11
CA SER A 4 13.77 -10.16 -5.10
C SER A 4 13.10 -9.63 -6.37
N ALA A 5 13.31 -8.36 -6.71
CA ALA A 5 12.88 -7.82 -7.99
C ALA A 5 13.68 -8.47 -9.13
N ARG A 6 13.02 -8.82 -10.24
CA ARG A 6 13.72 -9.26 -11.46
C ARG A 6 14.17 -8.06 -12.28
N LEU A 7 15.38 -8.14 -12.80
CA LEU A 7 15.88 -7.19 -13.78
C LEU A 7 15.28 -7.46 -15.17
N PRO A 8 15.40 -6.54 -16.14
CA PRO A 8 14.90 -6.75 -17.51
C PRO A 8 15.45 -8.00 -18.19
N ASP A 9 16.63 -8.47 -17.78
CA ASP A 9 17.27 -9.72 -18.23
C ASP A 9 16.73 -10.98 -17.52
N GLY A 10 15.71 -10.82 -16.64
CA GLY A 10 15.11 -11.90 -15.86
C GLY A 10 15.88 -12.32 -14.61
N SER A 11 17.05 -11.73 -14.35
CA SER A 11 17.84 -12.02 -13.16
C SER A 11 17.26 -11.37 -11.90
N LEU A 12 17.53 -11.96 -10.73
CA LEU A 12 17.11 -11.41 -9.44
C LEU A 12 18.05 -10.26 -9.05
N ALA A 13 17.50 -9.06 -8.89
CA ALA A 13 18.26 -7.95 -8.34
C ALA A 13 18.30 -8.03 -6.82
N SER A 14 19.47 -7.94 -6.24
CA SER A 14 19.58 -7.61 -4.82
C SER A 14 19.11 -6.17 -4.59
N ARG A 15 18.58 -5.87 -3.38
CA ARG A 15 18.22 -4.49 -3.00
C ARG A 15 19.37 -3.51 -3.26
N ALA A 16 20.60 -3.92 -2.93
CA ALA A 16 21.80 -3.10 -3.15
C ALA A 16 22.02 -2.76 -4.63
N LYS A 17 21.79 -3.71 -5.54
CA LYS A 17 21.89 -3.47 -6.99
C LYS A 17 20.82 -2.50 -7.46
N ALA A 18 19.56 -2.67 -7.05
CA ALA A 18 18.47 -1.75 -7.40
C ALA A 18 18.76 -0.32 -6.91
N VAL A 19 19.24 -0.15 -5.68
CA VAL A 19 19.65 1.15 -5.15
C VAL A 19 20.77 1.77 -5.99
N SER A 20 21.81 1.00 -6.33
CA SER A 20 22.94 1.47 -7.14
C SER A 20 22.52 1.91 -8.54
N GLU A 21 21.58 1.19 -9.17
CA GLU A 21 21.03 1.53 -10.48
C GLU A 21 20.24 2.85 -10.45
N ILE A 22 19.38 3.05 -9.44
CA ILE A 22 18.64 4.31 -9.27
C ILE A 22 19.60 5.49 -9.09
N MET A 23 20.61 5.34 -8.24
CA MET A 23 21.62 6.39 -8.02
C MET A 23 22.38 6.72 -9.30
N ARG A 24 22.78 5.69 -10.06
CA ARG A 24 23.47 5.86 -11.34
C ARG A 24 22.62 6.59 -12.36
N SER A 25 21.34 6.17 -12.51
CA SER A 25 20.39 6.81 -13.44
C SER A 25 20.15 8.27 -13.05
N ALA A 26 19.92 8.57 -11.78
CA ALA A 26 19.74 9.95 -11.33
C ALA A 26 20.93 10.87 -11.65
N ARG A 27 22.15 10.35 -11.56
CA ARG A 27 23.35 11.09 -11.94
C ARG A 27 23.48 11.25 -13.46
N ALA A 28 23.16 10.21 -14.23
CA ALA A 28 23.21 10.25 -15.68
C ALA A 28 22.21 11.24 -16.28
N GLU A 29 21.01 11.33 -15.68
CA GLU A 29 19.95 12.27 -16.08
C GLU A 29 20.15 13.70 -15.52
N GLY A 30 21.23 13.94 -14.79
CA GLY A 30 21.56 15.27 -14.23
C GLY A 30 20.62 15.78 -13.15
N ILE A 31 19.81 14.91 -12.53
CA ILE A 31 18.89 15.28 -11.44
C ILE A 31 19.53 15.18 -10.04
N ALA A 32 20.82 14.82 -9.98
CA ALA A 32 21.56 14.81 -8.74
C ALA A 32 21.80 16.25 -8.24
N THR A 33 21.40 16.53 -6.99
CA THR A 33 21.57 17.86 -6.38
C THR A 33 22.91 18.00 -5.64
N GLY A 34 23.54 16.87 -5.31
CA GLY A 34 24.76 16.85 -4.48
C GLY A 34 24.55 17.20 -3.01
N ALA A 35 23.30 17.48 -2.61
CA ALA A 35 22.96 17.84 -1.23
C ALA A 35 23.05 16.65 -0.26
N GLY A 36 22.98 15.41 -0.78
CA GLY A 36 22.89 14.20 0.01
C GLY A 36 21.55 14.04 0.74
N GLY A 37 21.43 12.94 1.49
CA GLY A 37 20.23 12.64 2.28
C GLY A 37 18.99 12.38 1.45
N ILE A 38 17.82 12.38 2.11
CA ILE A 38 16.54 11.98 1.52
C ILE A 38 16.04 12.93 0.40
N THR A 39 16.52 14.14 0.36
CA THR A 39 16.12 15.17 -0.64
C THR A 39 16.94 15.08 -1.93
N ASP A 40 18.08 14.39 -1.92
CA ASP A 40 18.90 14.20 -3.11
C ASP A 40 18.48 12.94 -3.87
N PRO A 41 17.99 13.06 -5.12
CA PRO A 41 17.58 11.91 -5.94
C PRO A 41 18.69 10.89 -6.17
N SER A 42 19.95 11.30 -6.11
CA SER A 42 21.13 10.44 -6.32
C SER A 42 21.71 9.83 -5.03
N SER A 43 21.08 10.10 -3.87
CA SER A 43 21.55 9.57 -2.58
C SER A 43 21.12 8.12 -2.36
N ALA A 44 21.90 7.40 -1.55
CA ALA A 44 21.57 6.03 -1.15
C ALA A 44 20.31 5.97 -0.30
N GLU A 45 20.08 6.97 0.56
CA GLU A 45 18.90 7.10 1.41
C GLU A 45 17.63 7.23 0.57
N ARG A 46 17.63 8.15 -0.40
CA ARG A 46 16.48 8.35 -1.30
C ARG A 46 16.22 7.10 -2.14
N ALA A 47 17.23 6.54 -2.77
CA ALA A 47 17.12 5.34 -3.58
C ALA A 47 16.62 4.14 -2.74
N SER A 48 17.07 4.01 -1.49
CA SER A 48 16.64 2.97 -0.56
C SER A 48 15.16 3.10 -0.19
N VAL A 49 14.66 4.32 0.02
CA VAL A 49 13.23 4.57 0.26
C VAL A 49 12.40 4.21 -0.97
N ILE A 50 12.83 4.59 -2.17
CA ILE A 50 12.15 4.23 -3.42
C ILE A 50 12.02 2.71 -3.55
N VAL A 51 13.14 1.97 -3.41
CA VAL A 51 13.15 0.51 -3.54
C VAL A 51 12.27 -0.15 -2.48
N SER A 52 12.38 0.27 -1.21
CA SER A 52 11.60 -0.33 -0.13
C SER A 52 10.10 -0.04 -0.25
N THR A 53 9.73 1.17 -0.67
CA THR A 53 8.33 1.54 -0.89
C THR A 53 7.72 0.72 -2.03
N ASN A 54 8.39 0.61 -3.19
CA ASN A 54 7.88 -0.17 -4.31
C ASN A 54 7.78 -1.67 -3.99
N ALA A 55 8.78 -2.23 -3.30
CA ALA A 55 8.72 -3.61 -2.83
C ALA A 55 7.57 -3.82 -1.84
N GLY A 56 7.34 -2.87 -0.94
CA GLY A 56 6.21 -2.88 -0.01
C GLY A 56 4.87 -2.81 -0.71
N LEU A 57 4.72 -1.93 -1.71
CA LEU A 57 3.49 -1.83 -2.53
C LEU A 57 3.19 -3.12 -3.28
N ALA A 58 4.21 -3.75 -3.89
CA ALA A 58 4.04 -5.03 -4.57
C ALA A 58 3.61 -6.16 -3.61
N ALA A 59 4.23 -6.24 -2.44
CA ALA A 59 3.85 -7.21 -1.41
C ALA A 59 2.45 -6.91 -0.85
N GLY A 60 2.11 -5.64 -0.62
CA GLY A 60 0.79 -5.20 -0.19
C GLY A 60 -0.30 -5.57 -1.19
N TYR A 61 -0.07 -5.34 -2.48
CA TYR A 61 -0.98 -5.76 -3.54
C TYR A 61 -1.20 -7.28 -3.55
N ALA A 62 -0.12 -8.07 -3.46
CA ALA A 62 -0.24 -9.53 -3.45
C ALA A 62 -1.06 -10.04 -2.26
N SER A 63 -0.84 -9.47 -1.07
CA SER A 63 -1.63 -9.79 0.13
C SER A 63 -3.09 -9.35 0.00
N TYR A 64 -3.33 -8.16 -0.54
CA TYR A 64 -4.67 -7.64 -0.80
C TYR A 64 -5.42 -8.50 -1.82
N ALA A 65 -4.76 -8.92 -2.90
CA ALA A 65 -5.35 -9.80 -3.90
C ALA A 65 -5.74 -11.17 -3.30
N ALA A 66 -4.88 -11.75 -2.47
CA ALA A 66 -5.17 -13.01 -1.78
C ALA A 66 -6.38 -12.88 -0.81
N ALA A 67 -6.48 -11.76 -0.08
CA ALA A 67 -7.60 -11.48 0.82
C ALA A 67 -8.94 -11.24 0.08
N ASN A 68 -8.90 -10.91 -1.20
CA ASN A 68 -10.09 -10.59 -1.99
C ASN A 68 -10.77 -11.80 -2.66
N THR A 69 -10.33 -13.02 -2.42
CA THR A 69 -11.09 -14.21 -2.83
C THR A 69 -12.40 -14.31 -2.04
N LEU A 70 -13.45 -14.90 -2.63
CA LEU A 70 -14.76 -15.00 -1.97
C LEU A 70 -14.66 -15.70 -0.62
N GLY A 71 -13.94 -16.82 -0.53
CA GLY A 71 -13.74 -17.56 0.71
C GLY A 71 -12.95 -16.75 1.77
N ALA A 72 -11.89 -16.06 1.35
CA ALA A 72 -11.12 -15.22 2.28
C ALA A 72 -11.96 -14.06 2.82
N ARG A 73 -12.74 -13.38 1.99
CA ARG A 73 -13.64 -12.30 2.41
C ARG A 73 -14.78 -12.77 3.32
N ALA A 74 -15.25 -14.00 3.16
CA ALA A 74 -16.26 -14.57 4.04
C ALA A 74 -15.69 -14.88 5.43
N ALA A 75 -14.45 -15.42 5.48
CA ALA A 75 -13.79 -15.75 6.74
C ALA A 75 -13.16 -14.53 7.44
N PHE A 76 -12.62 -13.58 6.68
CA PHE A 76 -11.92 -12.37 7.14
C PHE A 76 -12.45 -11.14 6.41
N PRO A 77 -13.64 -10.64 6.80
CA PRO A 77 -14.32 -9.55 6.08
C PRO A 77 -13.63 -8.20 6.22
N ALA A 78 -12.79 -8.04 7.22
CA ALA A 78 -12.21 -6.77 7.61
C ALA A 78 -10.71 -6.85 7.88
N GLN A 79 -10.11 -5.67 8.01
CA GLN A 79 -8.71 -5.49 8.42
C GLN A 79 -8.63 -4.44 9.51
N GLU A 80 -7.61 -4.53 10.35
CA GLU A 80 -7.23 -3.53 11.34
C GLU A 80 -5.90 -2.90 10.95
N LEU A 81 -5.83 -1.58 11.00
CA LEU A 81 -4.59 -0.82 10.84
C LEU A 81 -3.75 -0.92 12.11
N VAL A 82 -2.57 -1.50 11.98
CA VAL A 82 -1.67 -1.73 13.13
C VAL A 82 -0.27 -1.20 12.86
N ARG A 83 0.47 -0.91 13.92
CA ARG A 83 1.89 -0.64 13.83
C ARG A 83 2.67 -1.95 13.80
N VAL A 84 3.37 -2.20 12.71
CA VAL A 84 4.20 -3.40 12.52
C VAL A 84 5.69 -3.13 12.72
N GLU A 85 6.11 -1.87 12.58
CA GLU A 85 7.48 -1.45 12.82
C GLU A 85 7.51 -0.16 13.64
N PRO A 86 8.29 -0.07 14.71
CA PRO A 86 8.46 1.17 15.47
C PRO A 86 9.13 2.25 14.60
N ARG A 87 8.83 3.51 14.90
CA ARG A 87 9.45 4.68 14.27
C ARG A 87 9.90 5.65 15.33
N GLU A 88 11.03 6.29 15.09
CA GLU A 88 11.57 7.31 15.98
C GLU A 88 10.60 8.50 16.11
N VAL A 89 10.00 8.92 15.00
CA VAL A 89 8.94 9.92 14.97
C VAL A 89 7.66 9.26 14.45
N GLU A 90 6.71 9.07 15.35
CA GLU A 90 5.42 8.47 15.02
C GLU A 90 4.45 9.53 14.47
N ARG A 91 3.73 9.17 13.41
CA ARG A 91 2.61 9.97 12.90
C ARG A 91 1.35 9.68 13.71
N ASP A 92 0.48 10.66 13.85
CA ASP A 92 -0.84 10.48 14.47
C ASP A 92 -1.80 9.75 13.51
N TRP A 93 -1.68 8.43 13.46
CA TRP A 93 -2.54 7.58 12.66
C TRP A 93 -4.00 7.59 13.10
N PRO A 94 -4.34 7.62 14.40
CA PRO A 94 -5.73 7.79 14.82
C PRO A 94 -6.39 9.07 14.32
N ALA A 95 -5.69 10.20 14.32
CA ALA A 95 -6.22 11.44 13.75
C ALA A 95 -6.40 11.33 12.23
N ARG A 96 -5.41 10.76 11.50
CA ARG A 96 -5.49 10.53 10.05
C ARG A 96 -6.64 9.59 9.68
N TRP A 97 -6.84 8.51 10.47
CA TRP A 97 -7.94 7.56 10.31
C TRP A 97 -9.30 8.24 10.43
N LYS A 98 -9.50 9.01 11.50
CA LYS A 98 -10.74 9.78 11.72
C LYS A 98 -10.98 10.81 10.62
N ALA A 99 -9.95 11.55 10.20
CA ALA A 99 -10.04 12.53 9.12
C ALA A 99 -10.42 11.89 7.77
N ALA A 100 -10.04 10.63 7.54
CA ALA A 100 -10.44 9.83 6.38
C ALA A 100 -11.85 9.21 6.50
N GLY A 101 -12.61 9.50 7.56
CA GLY A 101 -13.95 8.96 7.81
C GLY A 101 -13.96 7.61 8.52
N GLY A 102 -12.81 7.10 8.96
CA GLY A 102 -12.70 5.82 9.64
C GLY A 102 -13.28 5.85 11.06
N LYS A 103 -14.01 4.80 11.42
CA LYS A 103 -14.53 4.58 12.78
C LYS A 103 -13.51 3.85 13.64
N ILE A 104 -13.59 4.06 14.94
CA ILE A 104 -12.77 3.35 15.93
C ILE A 104 -13.68 2.45 16.76
N TYR A 105 -13.34 1.17 16.79
CA TYR A 105 -14.09 0.13 17.49
C TYR A 105 -13.28 -0.35 18.69
N GLY A 106 -13.68 0.04 19.91
CA GLY A 106 -12.95 -0.35 21.13
C GLY A 106 -11.46 0.06 21.14
N GLY A 107 -11.11 1.19 20.53
CA GLY A 107 -9.72 1.66 20.38
C GLY A 107 -9.02 1.15 19.11
N ARG A 108 -9.66 0.33 18.30
CA ARG A 108 -9.10 -0.30 17.10
C ARG A 108 -9.52 0.44 15.83
N MET A 109 -8.58 0.67 14.93
CA MET A 109 -8.80 1.24 13.60
C MET A 109 -9.09 0.12 12.60
N ALA A 110 -10.33 -0.38 12.60
CA ALA A 110 -10.76 -1.50 11.77
C ALA A 110 -11.84 -1.06 10.76
N ALA A 111 -11.80 -1.66 9.55
CA ALA A 111 -12.78 -1.43 8.50
C ALA A 111 -12.88 -2.63 7.56
N LEU A 112 -13.99 -2.75 6.83
CA LEU A 112 -14.15 -3.76 5.79
C LEU A 112 -13.08 -3.62 4.70
N LEU A 113 -12.75 -4.71 4.01
CA LEU A 113 -11.75 -4.72 2.94
C LEU A 113 -12.01 -3.68 1.84
N GLY A 114 -13.29 -3.40 1.51
CA GLY A 114 -13.69 -2.43 0.49
C GLY A 114 -14.00 -1.03 1.02
N ASP A 115 -13.73 -0.75 2.30
CA ASP A 115 -14.03 0.57 2.86
C ASP A 115 -13.11 1.63 2.23
N PRO A 116 -13.67 2.77 1.77
CA PRO A 116 -12.89 3.85 1.16
C PRO A 116 -11.84 4.47 2.10
N VAL A 117 -11.95 4.26 3.40
CA VAL A 117 -10.96 4.74 4.38
C VAL A 117 -9.55 4.25 4.05
N TRP A 118 -9.41 3.03 3.54
CA TRP A 118 -8.11 2.45 3.18
C TRP A 118 -7.37 3.25 2.11
N THR A 119 -8.09 3.66 1.08
CA THR A 119 -7.53 4.52 0.02
C THR A 119 -7.29 5.94 0.54
N ALA A 120 -8.22 6.47 1.34
CA ALA A 120 -8.14 7.83 1.87
C ALA A 120 -6.99 8.04 2.86
N ILE A 121 -6.60 7.03 3.66
CA ILE A 121 -5.40 7.11 4.52
C ILE A 121 -4.10 6.91 3.74
N SER A 122 -4.17 6.40 2.52
CA SER A 122 -2.99 6.11 1.71
C SER A 122 -2.49 7.35 1.00
N ARG A 123 -1.19 7.64 1.12
CA ARG A 123 -0.51 8.65 0.30
C ARG A 123 -0.40 8.22 -1.16
N PHE A 124 -0.50 6.93 -1.43
CA PHE A 124 -0.33 6.34 -2.76
C PHE A 124 -1.66 6.08 -3.46
N GLY A 125 -2.80 6.39 -2.82
CA GLY A 125 -4.13 6.16 -3.39
C GLY A 125 -4.50 4.68 -3.53
N VAL A 126 -3.85 3.78 -2.79
CA VAL A 126 -4.09 2.34 -2.84
C VAL A 126 -4.66 1.81 -1.52
N PRO A 127 -5.54 0.77 -1.53
CA PRO A 127 -6.22 0.27 -0.34
C PRO A 127 -5.39 -0.75 0.48
N TYR A 128 -4.07 -0.75 0.35
CA TYR A 128 -3.17 -1.72 1.00
C TYR A 128 -1.83 -1.08 1.41
N PRO A 129 -1.09 -1.67 2.38
CA PRO A 129 0.20 -1.14 2.81
C PRO A 129 1.30 -1.19 1.71
N PRO A 130 2.32 -0.33 1.85
CA PRO A 130 2.46 0.71 2.85
C PRO A 130 1.56 1.90 2.55
N PHE A 131 0.96 2.51 3.58
CA PHE A 131 0.05 3.65 3.38
C PHE A 131 0.77 5.00 3.26
N ASP A 132 2.06 5.04 3.58
CA ASP A 132 2.92 6.23 3.44
C ASP A 132 4.40 5.81 3.45
N TYR A 133 5.27 6.69 2.97
CA TYR A 133 6.72 6.48 3.02
C TYR A 133 7.16 6.22 4.46
N ASN A 134 7.87 5.11 4.64
CA ASN A 134 8.45 4.75 5.92
C ASN A 134 7.45 4.81 7.11
N SER A 135 6.19 4.42 6.86
CA SER A 135 5.10 4.57 7.83
C SER A 135 5.22 3.65 9.04
N GLY A 136 5.79 2.48 8.89
CA GLY A 136 5.78 1.42 9.89
C GLY A 136 4.40 0.82 10.15
N MET A 137 3.39 1.17 9.34
CA MET A 137 2.03 0.66 9.46
C MET A 137 1.80 -0.51 8.51
N GLY A 138 1.01 -1.45 8.98
CA GLY A 138 0.51 -2.60 8.23
C GLY A 138 -0.93 -2.88 8.58
N VAL A 139 -1.43 -4.02 8.13
CA VAL A 139 -2.78 -4.50 8.46
C VAL A 139 -2.71 -5.92 8.99
N VAL A 140 -3.65 -6.25 9.89
CA VAL A 140 -3.97 -7.61 10.29
C VAL A 140 -5.41 -7.92 9.89
N ALA A 141 -5.65 -9.16 9.48
CA ALA A 141 -6.99 -9.61 9.16
C ALA A 141 -7.84 -9.68 10.44
N VAL A 142 -9.10 -9.28 10.34
CA VAL A 142 -10.13 -9.41 11.39
C VAL A 142 -11.10 -10.47 10.91
N ASP A 143 -11.26 -11.54 11.66
CA ASP A 143 -12.15 -12.63 11.30
C ASP A 143 -13.62 -12.25 11.48
N TYR A 144 -14.53 -13.12 11.00
CA TYR A 144 -15.97 -12.88 11.00
C TYR A 144 -16.51 -12.68 12.42
N ASP A 145 -16.16 -13.56 13.36
CA ASP A 145 -16.68 -13.54 14.73
C ASP A 145 -16.18 -12.29 15.47
N GLU A 146 -14.93 -11.94 15.28
CA GLU A 146 -14.33 -10.73 15.82
C GLU A 146 -15.00 -9.48 15.23
N ALA A 147 -15.24 -9.44 13.92
CA ALA A 147 -15.90 -8.32 13.24
C ALA A 147 -17.34 -8.11 13.75
N VAL A 148 -18.06 -9.21 14.03
CA VAL A 148 -19.39 -9.16 14.70
C VAL A 148 -19.24 -8.63 16.13
N SER A 149 -18.29 -9.17 16.90
CA SER A 149 -18.13 -8.83 18.33
C SER A 149 -17.80 -7.37 18.57
N ILE A 150 -17.04 -6.74 17.66
CA ILE A 150 -16.72 -5.29 17.74
C ILE A 150 -17.80 -4.40 17.10
N GLY A 151 -18.85 -4.98 16.54
CA GLY A 151 -19.96 -4.26 15.91
C GLY A 151 -19.61 -3.64 14.54
N LEU A 152 -18.63 -4.20 13.83
CA LEU A 152 -18.26 -3.77 12.48
C LEU A 152 -19.22 -4.34 11.44
N ILE A 153 -19.68 -5.59 11.63
CA ILE A 153 -20.71 -6.26 10.85
C ILE A 153 -21.78 -6.85 11.79
N ASN A 154 -22.93 -7.19 11.22
CA ASN A 154 -23.97 -7.94 11.95
C ASN A 154 -23.87 -9.44 11.66
N GLU A 155 -24.45 -10.27 12.53
CA GLU A 155 -24.65 -11.70 12.25
C GLU A 155 -25.38 -11.92 10.92
N GLY A 156 -24.92 -12.89 10.14
CA GLY A 156 -25.46 -13.20 8.82
C GLY A 156 -24.93 -12.31 7.69
N TRP A 157 -23.98 -11.42 7.97
CA TRP A 157 -23.31 -10.66 6.92
C TRP A 157 -22.62 -11.58 5.92
N THR A 158 -22.73 -11.27 4.64
CA THR A 158 -22.06 -11.97 3.55
C THR A 158 -21.29 -10.99 2.67
N PRO A 159 -20.12 -11.39 2.12
CA PRO A 159 -19.37 -10.52 1.25
C PRO A 159 -20.16 -10.23 -0.04
N PRO A 160 -20.07 -8.99 -0.59
CA PRO A 160 -20.65 -8.67 -1.89
C PRO A 160 -20.06 -9.58 -2.98
N GLU A 161 -20.84 -9.84 -4.05
CA GLU A 161 -20.37 -10.69 -5.17
C GLU A 161 -19.12 -10.09 -5.82
N ARG A 162 -19.18 -8.79 -6.15
CA ARG A 162 -18.02 -8.08 -6.68
C ARG A 162 -17.01 -7.80 -5.57
N SER A 163 -15.75 -8.11 -5.82
CA SER A 163 -14.69 -7.89 -4.84
C SER A 163 -14.15 -6.46 -4.92
N PRO A 164 -13.68 -5.90 -3.78
CA PRO A 164 -12.99 -4.61 -3.78
C PRO A 164 -11.77 -4.55 -4.72
N LEU A 165 -11.10 -5.67 -4.96
CA LEU A 165 -10.01 -5.77 -5.93
C LEU A 165 -10.50 -5.57 -7.37
N GLN A 166 -11.68 -6.12 -7.73
CA GLN A 166 -12.27 -5.92 -9.05
C GLN A 166 -12.65 -4.46 -9.28
N ASP A 167 -13.19 -3.79 -8.26
CA ASP A 167 -13.51 -2.36 -8.31
C ASP A 167 -12.25 -1.51 -8.45
N PHE A 168 -11.22 -1.81 -7.67
CA PHE A 168 -9.93 -1.14 -7.73
C PHE A 168 -9.25 -1.30 -9.10
N ASN A 169 -9.23 -2.51 -9.65
CA ASN A 169 -8.62 -2.77 -10.96
C ASN A 169 -9.39 -2.06 -12.09
N ALA A 170 -10.73 -2.05 -12.05
CA ALA A 170 -11.53 -1.32 -13.03
C ALA A 170 -11.22 0.19 -13.01
N THR A 171 -11.07 0.79 -11.83
CA THR A 171 -10.68 2.20 -11.71
C THR A 171 -9.30 2.47 -12.32
N LEU A 172 -8.33 1.57 -12.11
CA LEU A 172 -7.00 1.71 -12.71
C LEU A 172 -7.04 1.59 -14.24
N GLU A 173 -7.85 0.69 -14.78
CA GLU A 173 -8.03 0.52 -16.21
C GLU A 173 -8.63 1.79 -16.84
N ASP A 174 -9.68 2.35 -16.23
CA ASP A 174 -10.31 3.60 -16.65
C ASP A 174 -9.31 4.78 -16.63
N GLU A 175 -8.50 4.90 -15.58
CA GLU A 175 -7.48 5.96 -15.49
C GLU A 175 -6.37 5.80 -16.55
N LEU A 176 -5.96 4.58 -16.86
CA LEU A 176 -4.95 4.30 -17.87
C LEU A 176 -5.47 4.58 -19.28
N GLU A 177 -6.72 4.18 -19.56
CA GLU A 177 -7.37 4.49 -20.84
C GLU A 177 -7.56 6.00 -21.06
N PHE A 178 -7.90 6.74 -20.01
CA PHE A 178 -8.03 8.19 -20.06
C PHE A 178 -6.71 8.88 -20.38
N LYS A 179 -5.64 8.51 -19.67
CA LYS A 179 -4.29 9.05 -19.90
C LYS A 179 -3.73 8.69 -21.28
N GLY A 180 -4.07 7.53 -21.82
CA GLY A 180 -3.65 7.12 -23.16
C GLY A 180 -4.37 7.86 -24.30
N ARG A 181 -5.53 8.47 -24.03
CA ARG A 181 -6.31 9.27 -25.02
C ARG A 181 -5.84 10.72 -25.15
N ASP A 182 -5.26 11.28 -24.08
CA ASP A 182 -4.85 12.68 -24.01
C ASP A 182 -3.35 12.89 -24.26
N ASP A 183 -2.61 11.84 -24.64
CA ASP A 183 -1.20 11.96 -25.00
C ASP A 183 -1.03 12.17 -26.50
N PRO A 184 -0.81 13.43 -26.96
CA PRO A 184 -0.64 13.75 -28.39
C PRO A 184 0.77 13.44 -28.89
N GLY A 185 1.21 12.24 -28.64
CA GLY A 185 2.35 11.66 -29.34
C GLY A 185 3.74 12.06 -28.83
N TRP A 186 4.45 11.06 -28.46
CA TRP A 186 5.90 11.00 -28.46
C TRP A 186 6.45 10.91 -29.88
#